data_4e4d488268b3c6553d1f85e2310872cb
#
_entry.id   4e4d488268b3c6553d1f85e2310872cb
#
_cell.length_a   1.000
_cell.length_b   1.000
_cell.length_c   1.000
_cell.angle_alpha   90.00
_cell.angle_beta   90.00
_cell.angle_gamma   90.00
#
_symmetry.space_group_name_H-M   'P 1'
#
loop_
_entity.id
_entity.type
_entity.pdbx_description
1 polymer ?
#
loop_
_entity_poly.entity_id
_entity_poly.type
_entity_poly.pdbx_seq_one_letter_code
_entity_poly.pdbx_strand_id
1 'polypeptide(L)'
;MIAWTEQQVMVRDMIRDFVEKEIVPHIDDLEYNGVPPYDILRKMFKTFGMDEMGRARFDAQIAKEEALARGEEPEEKPAKKETGGPVTEDALNAAAMSILPAIEISRHCQGLITAMGVSVGLAAGAIMSKGSLAQKKKYGGELSTLEKIGAWAITEPGSGSDAFGGMKATARRDGEGGYILNGNKTFITNGPYADVIIFICRLEEEGVEPRDRKVVSFILDSGMPGLEQSAPFKKMGIGSSPTGELFLSDVKAGPERLMGESED
;
A
#
# COMPACT_ATOMS: atom_id res chain seq x y z
N MET A 1 2.33 -14.18 -29.29
CA MET A 1 1.13 -14.64 -28.57
C MET A 1 1.62 -15.40 -27.34
N ILE A 2 1.17 -15.07 -26.13
CA ILE A 2 1.58 -15.81 -24.92
C ILE A 2 0.85 -17.15 -24.93
N ALA A 3 1.62 -18.25 -24.88
CA ALA A 3 1.05 -19.58 -24.72
C ALA A 3 0.84 -19.86 -23.23
N TRP A 4 -0.41 -19.96 -22.79
CA TRP A 4 -0.78 -20.29 -21.42
C TRP A 4 -0.84 -21.79 -21.22
N THR A 5 -0.42 -22.28 -20.06
CA THR A 5 -0.66 -23.69 -19.65
C THR A 5 -2.15 -23.93 -19.38
N GLU A 6 -2.58 -25.19 -19.36
CA GLU A 6 -3.98 -25.54 -19.03
C GLU A 6 -4.41 -24.96 -17.65
N GLN A 7 -3.54 -25.04 -16.66
CA GLN A 7 -3.80 -24.48 -15.33
C GLN A 7 -3.96 -22.95 -15.38
N GLN A 8 -3.11 -22.24 -16.13
CA GLN A 8 -3.20 -20.79 -16.30
C GLN A 8 -4.48 -20.40 -17.05
N VAL A 9 -4.89 -21.17 -18.05
CA VAL A 9 -6.17 -20.99 -18.76
C VAL A 9 -7.34 -21.14 -17.80
N MET A 10 -7.34 -22.16 -16.95
CA MET A 10 -8.41 -22.39 -15.98
C MET A 10 -8.50 -21.21 -14.98
N VAL A 11 -7.38 -20.75 -14.42
CA VAL A 11 -7.35 -19.61 -13.51
C VAL A 11 -7.80 -18.33 -14.20
N ARG A 12 -7.33 -18.08 -15.43
CA ARG A 12 -7.79 -16.94 -16.24
C ARG A 12 -9.30 -16.95 -16.41
N ASP A 13 -9.87 -18.10 -16.78
CA ASP A 13 -11.30 -18.22 -17.05
C ASP A 13 -12.14 -18.05 -15.77
N MET A 14 -11.66 -18.53 -14.63
CA MET A 14 -12.29 -18.26 -13.33
C MET A 14 -12.31 -16.75 -12.99
N ILE A 15 -11.17 -16.07 -13.21
CA ILE A 15 -11.09 -14.62 -12.94
C ILE A 15 -11.98 -13.86 -13.91
N ARG A 16 -11.98 -14.23 -15.18
CA ARG A 16 -12.84 -13.64 -16.22
C ARG A 16 -14.31 -13.78 -15.86
N ASP A 17 -14.74 -14.96 -15.44
CA ASP A 17 -16.10 -15.21 -14.98
C ASP A 17 -16.52 -14.29 -13.84
N PHE A 18 -15.62 -14.08 -12.85
CA PHE A 18 -15.84 -13.12 -11.79
C PHE A 18 -15.96 -11.69 -12.31
N VAL A 19 -15.05 -11.28 -13.21
CA VAL A 19 -15.06 -9.93 -13.81
C VAL A 19 -16.37 -9.68 -14.55
N GLU A 20 -16.81 -10.60 -15.41
CA GLU A 20 -18.04 -10.45 -16.19
C GLU A 20 -19.30 -10.42 -15.30
N LYS A 21 -19.32 -11.19 -14.22
CA LYS A 21 -20.50 -11.29 -13.32
C LYS A 21 -20.56 -10.18 -12.27
N GLU A 22 -19.41 -9.77 -11.73
CA GLU A 22 -19.35 -8.95 -10.53
C GLU A 22 -18.77 -7.55 -10.76
N ILE A 23 -17.94 -7.35 -11.79
CA ILE A 23 -17.33 -6.06 -12.09
C ILE A 23 -18.06 -5.36 -13.24
N VAL A 24 -18.25 -6.05 -14.38
CA VAL A 24 -18.84 -5.47 -15.59
C VAL A 24 -20.19 -4.80 -15.34
N PRO A 25 -21.13 -5.36 -14.57
CA PRO A 25 -22.42 -4.70 -14.29
C PRO A 25 -22.30 -3.39 -13.50
N HIS A 26 -21.17 -3.15 -12.82
CA HIS A 26 -20.91 -2.00 -11.97
C HIS A 26 -19.87 -1.02 -12.52
N ILE A 27 -19.45 -1.15 -13.79
CA ILE A 27 -18.41 -0.29 -14.37
C ILE A 27 -18.80 1.18 -14.31
N ASP A 28 -20.03 1.51 -14.66
CA ASP A 28 -20.49 2.90 -14.66
C ASP A 28 -20.47 3.51 -13.26
N ASP A 29 -20.83 2.74 -12.25
CA ASP A 29 -20.79 3.17 -10.85
C ASP A 29 -19.35 3.39 -10.37
N LEU A 30 -18.45 2.48 -10.72
CA LEU A 30 -17.04 2.53 -10.32
C LEU A 30 -16.25 3.61 -11.08
N GLU A 31 -16.49 3.78 -12.38
CA GLU A 31 -15.68 4.67 -13.23
C GLU A 31 -16.25 6.09 -13.31
N TYR A 32 -17.59 6.26 -13.24
CA TYR A 32 -18.24 7.55 -13.51
C TYR A 32 -19.08 8.10 -12.37
N ASN A 33 -19.69 7.24 -11.55
CA ASN A 33 -20.60 7.65 -10.48
C ASN A 33 -19.92 7.81 -9.12
N GLY A 34 -18.61 7.52 -9.03
CA GLY A 34 -17.81 7.76 -7.82
C GLY A 34 -18.03 6.75 -6.70
N VAL A 35 -18.59 5.58 -7.00
CA VAL A 35 -18.71 4.49 -6.02
C VAL A 35 -17.30 3.96 -5.69
N PRO A 36 -16.89 3.92 -4.41
CA PRO A 36 -15.59 3.41 -4.03
C PRO A 36 -15.43 1.92 -4.34
N PRO A 37 -14.25 1.47 -4.80
CA PRO A 37 -14.07 0.09 -5.30
C PRO A 37 -13.91 -0.97 -4.21
N TYR A 38 -13.89 -0.58 -2.94
CA TYR A 38 -13.39 -1.46 -1.87
C TYR A 38 -14.31 -2.65 -1.58
N ASP A 39 -15.62 -2.51 -1.72
CA ASP A 39 -16.56 -3.62 -1.47
C ASP A 39 -16.41 -4.71 -2.53
N ILE A 40 -16.24 -4.33 -3.80
CA ILE A 40 -16.01 -5.30 -4.87
C ILE A 40 -14.62 -5.96 -4.75
N LEU A 41 -13.61 -5.22 -4.30
CA LEU A 41 -12.28 -5.76 -4.00
C LEU A 41 -12.33 -6.75 -2.84
N ARG A 42 -13.04 -6.45 -1.75
CA ARG A 42 -13.25 -7.38 -0.63
C ARG A 42 -14.02 -8.63 -1.06
N LYS A 43 -15.04 -8.47 -1.92
CA LYS A 43 -15.77 -9.60 -2.51
C LYS A 43 -14.83 -10.50 -3.32
N MET A 44 -13.97 -9.91 -4.12
CA MET A 44 -12.95 -10.64 -4.89
C MET A 44 -12.00 -11.41 -3.96
N PHE A 45 -11.48 -10.77 -2.92
CA PHE A 45 -10.59 -11.40 -1.94
C PHE A 45 -11.23 -12.64 -1.31
N LYS A 46 -12.49 -12.53 -0.87
CA LYS A 46 -13.24 -13.67 -0.31
C LYS A 46 -13.50 -14.76 -1.34
N THR A 47 -13.89 -14.40 -2.56
CA THR A 47 -14.21 -15.38 -3.61
C THR A 47 -13.01 -16.23 -3.97
N PHE A 48 -11.81 -15.67 -3.97
CA PHE A 48 -10.57 -16.36 -4.31
C PHE A 48 -9.73 -16.79 -3.09
N GLY A 49 -10.26 -16.63 -1.86
CA GLY A 49 -9.54 -16.98 -0.62
C GLY A 49 -8.28 -16.16 -0.38
N MET A 50 -8.18 -14.97 -1.00
CA MET A 50 -6.99 -14.10 -0.89
C MET A 50 -6.87 -13.48 0.50
N ASP A 51 -7.98 -13.23 1.17
CA ASP A 51 -8.04 -12.75 2.54
C ASP A 51 -7.50 -13.79 3.53
N GLU A 52 -7.93 -15.05 3.42
CA GLU A 52 -7.42 -16.15 4.26
C GLU A 52 -5.93 -16.39 4.01
N MET A 53 -5.51 -16.43 2.73
CA MET A 53 -4.09 -16.55 2.38
C MET A 53 -3.26 -15.36 2.87
N GLY A 54 -3.79 -14.14 2.77
CA GLY A 54 -3.16 -12.92 3.27
C GLY A 54 -2.96 -12.98 4.78
N ARG A 55 -4.01 -13.40 5.51
CA ARG A 55 -3.98 -13.58 6.96
C ARG A 55 -2.95 -14.65 7.37
N ALA A 56 -2.98 -15.81 6.74
CA ALA A 56 -2.06 -16.90 7.03
C ALA A 56 -0.58 -16.51 6.80
N ARG A 57 -0.30 -15.76 5.72
CA ARG A 57 1.05 -15.23 5.46
C ARG A 57 1.49 -14.22 6.51
N PHE A 58 0.59 -13.32 6.89
CA PHE A 58 0.84 -12.34 7.94
C PHE A 58 1.15 -13.04 9.27
N ASP A 59 0.30 -13.98 9.70
CA ASP A 59 0.48 -14.70 10.96
C ASP A 59 1.80 -15.48 10.99
N ALA A 60 2.15 -16.15 9.89
CA ALA A 60 3.42 -16.86 9.76
C ALA A 60 4.63 -15.92 9.84
N GLN A 61 4.55 -14.74 9.21
CA GLN A 61 5.63 -13.74 9.29
C GLN A 61 5.78 -13.19 10.70
N ILE A 62 4.69 -12.85 11.38
CA ILE A 62 4.72 -12.35 12.76
C ILE A 62 5.28 -13.41 13.71
N ALA A 63 4.81 -14.65 13.61
CA ALA A 63 5.33 -15.75 14.44
C ALA A 63 6.84 -15.94 14.27
N LYS A 64 7.33 -15.86 13.02
CA LYS A 64 8.77 -15.92 12.72
C LYS A 64 9.54 -14.75 13.34
N GLU A 65 9.05 -13.53 13.23
CA GLU A 65 9.72 -12.35 13.80
C GLU A 65 9.71 -12.38 15.33
N GLU A 66 8.62 -12.88 15.95
CA GLU A 66 8.56 -13.10 17.39
C GLU A 66 9.57 -14.16 17.88
N ALA A 67 9.70 -15.26 17.14
CA ALA A 67 10.68 -16.29 17.45
C ALA A 67 12.11 -15.74 17.41
N LEU A 68 12.44 -14.96 16.37
CA LEU A 68 13.72 -14.28 16.26
C LEU A 68 13.96 -13.28 17.41
N ALA A 69 12.93 -12.53 17.82
CA ALA A 69 13.03 -11.59 18.94
C ALA A 69 13.27 -12.31 20.28
N ARG A 70 12.82 -13.57 20.43
CA ARG A 70 13.14 -14.44 21.58
C ARG A 70 14.52 -15.11 21.51
N GLY A 71 15.29 -14.89 20.41
CA GLY A 71 16.60 -15.49 20.20
C GLY A 71 16.55 -16.93 19.66
N GLU A 72 15.40 -17.36 19.13
CA GLU A 72 15.27 -18.67 18.46
C GLU A 72 15.92 -18.59 17.06
N GLU A 73 16.76 -19.58 16.71
CA GLU A 73 17.32 -19.64 15.37
C GLU A 73 16.22 -19.99 14.33
N PRO A 74 16.15 -19.32 13.18
CA PRO A 74 15.20 -19.68 12.13
C PRO A 74 15.53 -21.08 11.60
N GLU A 75 14.53 -21.93 11.46
CA GLU A 75 14.66 -23.32 10.99
C GLU A 75 15.33 -23.45 9.61
N GLU A 76 15.31 -22.44 8.78
CA GLU A 76 16.12 -22.33 7.55
C GLU A 76 16.34 -20.86 7.17
N LYS A 77 17.56 -20.50 6.87
CA LYS A 77 17.82 -19.25 6.11
C LYS A 77 17.28 -19.47 4.70
N PRO A 78 16.32 -18.64 4.22
CA PRO A 78 15.94 -18.74 2.82
C PRO A 78 17.20 -18.59 1.98
N ALA A 79 17.45 -19.55 1.10
CA ALA A 79 18.57 -19.48 0.17
C ALA A 79 18.54 -18.10 -0.49
N LYS A 80 19.65 -17.36 -0.44
CA LYS A 80 19.77 -16.10 -1.18
C LYS A 80 19.42 -16.42 -2.63
N LYS A 81 18.29 -15.87 -3.12
CA LYS A 81 18.00 -15.93 -4.55
C LYS A 81 19.18 -15.25 -5.23
N GLU A 82 19.98 -16.02 -5.94
CA GLU A 82 21.02 -15.47 -6.80
C GLU A 82 20.35 -14.57 -7.83
N THR A 83 20.55 -13.27 -7.72
CA THR A 83 20.11 -12.31 -8.72
C THR A 83 20.97 -12.50 -9.96
N GLY A 84 20.40 -13.06 -11.04
CA GLY A 84 21.08 -13.22 -12.33
C GLY A 84 21.21 -14.67 -12.84
N GLY A 85 20.67 -15.64 -12.13
CA GLY A 85 20.56 -17.01 -12.66
C GLY A 85 19.52 -17.13 -13.79
N PRO A 86 19.54 -18.22 -14.59
CA PRO A 86 18.53 -18.45 -15.62
C PRO A 86 17.14 -18.50 -15.01
N VAL A 87 16.18 -17.88 -15.68
CA VAL A 87 14.77 -17.87 -15.23
C VAL A 87 14.23 -19.29 -15.32
N THR A 88 13.87 -19.88 -14.19
CA THR A 88 13.31 -21.24 -14.15
C THR A 88 11.87 -21.26 -14.64
N GLU A 89 11.40 -22.40 -15.12
CA GLU A 89 10.02 -22.59 -15.55
C GLU A 89 9.03 -22.30 -14.41
N ASP A 90 9.35 -22.71 -13.18
CA ASP A 90 8.56 -22.42 -11.99
C ASP A 90 8.45 -20.92 -11.72
N ALA A 91 9.54 -20.17 -11.91
CA ALA A 91 9.55 -18.71 -11.74
C ALA A 91 8.68 -18.03 -12.81
N LEU A 92 8.72 -18.52 -14.06
CA LEU A 92 7.85 -18.05 -15.15
C LEU A 92 6.39 -18.35 -14.86
N ASN A 93 6.08 -19.57 -14.40
CA ASN A 93 4.73 -19.95 -14.02
C ASN A 93 4.19 -19.10 -12.87
N ALA A 94 4.98 -18.89 -11.84
CA ALA A 94 4.60 -18.02 -10.72
C ALA A 94 4.35 -16.57 -11.16
N ALA A 95 5.20 -16.03 -12.03
CA ALA A 95 5.01 -14.70 -12.60
C ALA A 95 3.74 -14.60 -13.45
N ALA A 96 3.49 -15.61 -14.30
CA ALA A 96 2.29 -15.68 -15.11
C ALA A 96 1.03 -15.72 -14.24
N MET A 97 1.01 -16.55 -13.19
CA MET A 97 -0.11 -16.64 -12.25
C MET A 97 -0.36 -15.33 -11.51
N SER A 98 0.68 -14.58 -11.19
CA SER A 98 0.55 -13.28 -10.50
C SER A 98 0.00 -12.16 -11.39
N ILE A 99 0.24 -12.22 -12.71
CA ILE A 99 -0.20 -11.17 -13.64
C ILE A 99 -1.60 -11.43 -14.23
N LEU A 100 -2.09 -12.66 -14.23
CA LEU A 100 -3.39 -13.02 -14.81
C LEU A 100 -4.56 -12.21 -14.22
N PRO A 101 -4.67 -12.02 -12.90
CA PRO A 101 -5.73 -11.17 -12.33
C PRO A 101 -5.66 -9.74 -12.85
N ALA A 102 -4.44 -9.17 -12.92
CA ALA A 102 -4.25 -7.83 -13.42
C ALA A 102 -4.69 -7.69 -14.89
N ILE A 103 -4.37 -8.67 -15.75
CA ILE A 103 -4.78 -8.67 -17.15
C ILE A 103 -6.30 -8.70 -17.28
N GLU A 104 -6.98 -9.64 -16.62
CA GLU A 104 -8.42 -9.83 -16.80
C GLU A 104 -9.24 -8.68 -16.19
N ILE A 105 -8.87 -8.20 -15.02
CA ILE A 105 -9.54 -7.05 -14.38
C ILE A 105 -9.31 -5.77 -15.18
N SER A 106 -8.08 -5.52 -15.64
CA SER A 106 -7.72 -4.30 -16.37
C SER A 106 -8.37 -4.19 -17.75
N ARG A 107 -8.92 -5.27 -18.28
CA ARG A 107 -9.71 -5.23 -19.52
C ARG A 107 -10.94 -4.33 -19.38
N HIS A 108 -11.48 -4.19 -18.18
CA HIS A 108 -12.71 -3.44 -17.91
C HIS A 108 -12.51 -2.33 -16.87
N CYS A 109 -11.73 -2.56 -15.81
CA CYS A 109 -11.66 -1.68 -14.66
C CYS A 109 -10.26 -1.66 -14.03
N GLN A 110 -9.30 -1.03 -14.71
CA GLN A 110 -7.88 -0.98 -14.26
C GLN A 110 -7.71 -0.32 -12.90
N GLY A 111 -8.57 0.63 -12.53
CA GLY A 111 -8.48 1.34 -11.26
C GLY A 111 -8.56 0.43 -10.04
N LEU A 112 -9.26 -0.71 -10.13
CA LEU A 112 -9.31 -1.73 -9.08
C LEU A 112 -7.92 -2.26 -8.74
N ILE A 113 -7.11 -2.57 -9.77
CA ILE A 113 -5.73 -3.07 -9.57
C ILE A 113 -4.86 -1.99 -8.94
N THR A 114 -5.03 -0.73 -9.35
CA THR A 114 -4.29 0.40 -8.79
C THR A 114 -4.64 0.62 -7.31
N ALA A 115 -5.93 0.67 -6.97
CA ALA A 115 -6.40 0.86 -5.60
C ALA A 115 -5.92 -0.27 -4.67
N MET A 116 -6.07 -1.52 -5.10
CA MET A 116 -5.60 -2.71 -4.38
C MET A 116 -4.07 -2.70 -4.23
N GLY A 117 -3.34 -2.42 -5.32
CA GLY A 117 -1.88 -2.41 -5.35
C GLY A 117 -1.27 -1.39 -4.39
N VAL A 118 -1.88 -0.21 -4.26
CA VAL A 118 -1.42 0.80 -3.29
C VAL A 118 -1.69 0.35 -1.86
N SER A 119 -2.87 -0.20 -1.57
CA SER A 119 -3.21 -0.64 -0.22
C SER A 119 -2.34 -1.82 0.23
N VAL A 120 -2.38 -2.92 -0.51
CA VAL A 120 -1.71 -4.18 -0.13
C VAL A 120 -0.22 -4.16 -0.49
N GLY A 121 0.13 -3.62 -1.67
CA GLY A 121 1.51 -3.63 -2.17
C GLY A 121 2.39 -2.55 -1.54
N LEU A 122 1.94 -1.28 -1.57
CA LEU A 122 2.75 -0.18 -1.07
C LEU A 122 2.57 0.04 0.44
N ALA A 123 1.36 0.30 0.92
CA ALA A 123 1.15 0.64 2.32
C ALA A 123 1.42 -0.55 3.25
N ALA A 124 0.74 -1.68 3.06
CA ALA A 124 0.99 -2.87 3.86
C ALA A 124 2.42 -3.38 3.67
N GLY A 125 2.91 -3.43 2.42
CA GLY A 125 4.26 -3.87 2.09
C GLY A 125 5.36 -3.05 2.78
N ALA A 126 5.20 -1.73 2.86
CA ALA A 126 6.14 -0.86 3.57
C ALA A 126 6.15 -1.16 5.08
N ILE A 127 4.98 -1.25 5.70
CA ILE A 127 4.88 -1.59 7.13
C ILE A 127 5.49 -2.98 7.40
N MET A 128 5.14 -3.98 6.60
CA MET A 128 5.63 -5.36 6.78
C MET A 128 7.14 -5.49 6.54
N SER A 129 7.75 -4.61 5.74
CA SER A 129 9.20 -4.63 5.48
C SER A 129 10.01 -3.76 6.43
N LYS A 130 9.48 -2.61 6.86
CA LYS A 130 10.23 -1.57 7.59
C LYS A 130 9.64 -1.23 8.95
N GLY A 131 8.40 -1.59 9.21
CA GLY A 131 7.76 -1.32 10.50
C GLY A 131 8.39 -2.12 11.65
N SER A 132 8.27 -1.60 12.87
CA SER A 132 8.56 -2.38 14.09
C SER A 132 7.58 -3.55 14.23
N LEU A 133 7.91 -4.54 15.04
CA LEU A 133 7.01 -5.68 15.27
C LEU A 133 5.64 -5.22 15.80
N ALA A 134 5.61 -4.18 16.64
CA ALA A 134 4.38 -3.58 17.15
C ALA A 134 3.54 -2.96 16.03
N GLN A 135 4.17 -2.21 15.12
CA GLN A 135 3.51 -1.60 13.97
C GLN A 135 2.98 -2.67 12.99
N LYS A 136 3.78 -3.70 12.70
CA LYS A 136 3.35 -4.82 11.85
C LYS A 136 2.10 -5.51 12.42
N LYS A 137 2.11 -5.84 13.72
CA LYS A 137 0.96 -6.44 14.40
C LYS A 137 -0.28 -5.56 14.36
N LYS A 138 -0.11 -4.26 14.54
CA LYS A 138 -1.23 -3.31 14.59
C LYS A 138 -1.89 -3.11 13.23
N TYR A 139 -1.12 -3.05 12.16
CA TYR A 139 -1.62 -2.60 10.85
C TYR A 139 -1.57 -3.67 9.76
N GLY A 140 -0.59 -4.59 9.81
CA GLY A 140 -0.26 -5.46 8.69
C GLY A 140 -1.37 -6.42 8.30
N GLY A 141 -2.05 -7.02 9.27
CA GLY A 141 -3.11 -7.99 9.02
C GLY A 141 -4.29 -7.38 8.28
N GLU A 142 -4.87 -6.32 8.84
CA GLU A 142 -6.06 -5.66 8.29
C GLU A 142 -5.80 -5.01 6.90
N LEU A 143 -4.60 -4.48 6.68
CA LEU A 143 -4.21 -3.95 5.36
C LEU A 143 -3.99 -5.06 4.32
N SER A 144 -3.43 -6.20 4.72
CA SER A 144 -3.16 -7.33 3.81
C SER A 144 -4.44 -8.02 3.34
N THR A 145 -5.54 -7.88 4.08
CA THR A 145 -6.86 -8.46 3.78
C THR A 145 -7.86 -7.46 3.21
N LEU A 146 -7.47 -6.19 3.03
CA LEU A 146 -8.35 -5.07 2.67
C LEU A 146 -9.47 -4.79 3.69
N GLU A 147 -9.38 -5.31 4.91
CA GLU A 147 -10.24 -4.88 6.02
C GLU A 147 -10.06 -3.39 6.27
N LYS A 148 -8.79 -2.91 6.24
CA LYS A 148 -8.43 -1.49 6.16
C LYS A 148 -7.79 -1.15 4.83
N ILE A 149 -8.01 0.08 4.40
CA ILE A 149 -7.47 0.62 3.16
C ILE A 149 -6.24 1.47 3.47
N GLY A 150 -5.16 1.22 2.75
CA GLY A 150 -3.91 1.95 2.88
C GLY A 150 -3.67 2.94 1.74
N ALA A 151 -2.99 4.06 2.07
CA ALA A 151 -2.50 5.03 1.11
C ALA A 151 -1.00 5.28 1.28
N TRP A 152 -0.35 5.66 0.16
CA TRP A 152 1.07 6.01 0.10
C TRP A 152 1.22 7.48 -0.27
N ALA A 153 1.54 8.32 0.70
CA ALA A 153 1.52 9.78 0.57
C ALA A 153 2.93 10.35 0.41
N ILE A 154 3.44 10.34 -0.83
CA ILE A 154 4.76 10.91 -1.16
C ILE A 154 4.66 12.17 -2.02
N THR A 155 3.83 12.16 -3.07
CA THR A 155 3.72 13.23 -4.08
C THR A 155 3.17 14.52 -3.50
N GLU A 156 3.75 15.66 -3.86
CA GLU A 156 3.32 16.99 -3.46
C GLU A 156 2.93 17.84 -4.69
N PRO A 157 2.13 18.91 -4.53
CA PRO A 157 1.72 19.77 -5.65
C PRO A 157 2.89 20.31 -6.48
N GLY A 158 4.04 20.54 -5.85
CA GLY A 158 5.25 21.04 -6.53
C GLY A 158 6.31 19.98 -6.84
N SER A 159 6.09 18.70 -6.50
CA SER A 159 7.11 17.67 -6.56
C SER A 159 6.54 16.28 -6.79
N GLY A 160 6.60 15.80 -8.01
CA GLY A 160 6.19 14.46 -8.44
C GLY A 160 7.39 13.57 -8.74
N SER A 161 7.95 13.66 -9.95
CA SER A 161 9.13 12.85 -10.34
C SER A 161 10.37 13.17 -9.50
N ASP A 162 10.51 14.40 -9.05
CA ASP A 162 11.54 14.82 -8.10
C ASP A 162 11.00 14.80 -6.65
N ALA A 163 10.35 13.69 -6.26
CA ALA A 163 9.70 13.58 -4.96
C ALA A 163 10.65 13.86 -3.80
N PHE A 164 11.88 13.38 -3.87
CA PHE A 164 12.87 13.58 -2.81
C PHE A 164 13.57 14.93 -2.88
N GLY A 165 13.83 15.50 -4.06
CA GLY A 165 14.50 16.80 -4.20
C GLY A 165 13.61 17.98 -3.83
N GLY A 166 12.33 17.93 -4.23
CA GLY A 166 11.37 19.02 -4.07
C GLY A 166 10.44 18.92 -2.86
N MET A 167 10.58 17.91 -1.99
CA MET A 167 9.71 17.66 -0.84
C MET A 167 9.70 18.83 0.15
N LYS A 168 8.50 19.30 0.49
CA LYS A 168 8.25 20.40 1.43
C LYS A 168 7.54 19.97 2.71
N ALA A 169 6.87 18.80 2.69
CA ALA A 169 6.27 18.23 3.89
C ALA A 169 7.33 17.98 4.95
N THR A 170 7.03 18.33 6.19
CA THR A 170 8.01 18.28 7.30
C THR A 170 7.47 17.52 8.51
N ALA A 171 8.42 16.96 9.26
CA ALA A 171 8.24 16.52 10.64
C ALA A 171 9.20 17.31 11.53
N ARG A 172 8.69 17.94 12.57
CA ARG A 172 9.48 18.62 13.60
C ARG A 172 9.32 17.90 14.93
N ARG A 173 10.41 17.65 15.64
CA ARG A 173 10.36 17.09 16.99
C ARG A 173 9.63 18.05 17.92
N ASP A 174 8.71 17.56 18.75
CA ASP A 174 7.91 18.38 19.68
C ASP A 174 8.62 18.73 21.00
N GLY A 175 9.76 18.08 21.26
CA GLY A 175 10.52 18.23 22.51
C GLY A 175 10.07 17.28 23.64
N GLU A 176 8.99 16.53 23.43
CA GLU A 176 8.42 15.56 24.39
C GLU A 176 8.59 14.10 23.92
N GLY A 177 9.33 13.90 22.82
CA GLY A 177 9.60 12.60 22.21
C GLY A 177 8.69 12.24 21.03
N GLY A 178 7.77 13.15 20.67
CA GLY A 178 6.91 13.03 19.49
C GLY A 178 7.29 13.99 18.38
N TYR A 179 6.40 14.10 17.41
CA TYR A 179 6.57 14.88 16.20
C TYR A 179 5.32 15.70 15.87
N ILE A 180 5.53 16.84 15.24
CA ILE A 180 4.50 17.68 14.63
C ILE A 180 4.69 17.62 13.13
N LEU A 181 3.66 17.17 12.40
CA LEU A 181 3.71 16.94 10.96
C LEU A 181 2.93 18.03 10.24
N ASN A 182 3.54 18.57 9.18
CA ASN A 182 2.94 19.57 8.30
C ASN A 182 3.20 19.26 6.84
N GLY A 183 2.24 19.55 5.97
CA GLY A 183 2.41 19.44 4.53
C GLY A 183 1.16 19.06 3.79
N ASN A 184 1.23 19.17 2.45
CA ASN A 184 0.17 18.84 1.54
C ASN A 184 0.64 17.76 0.59
N LYS A 185 -0.14 16.71 0.42
CA LYS A 185 0.12 15.64 -0.53
C LYS A 185 -0.99 15.60 -1.58
N THR A 186 -0.63 15.35 -2.84
CA THR A 186 -1.58 15.33 -3.95
C THR A 186 -1.44 14.08 -4.81
N PHE A 187 -2.46 13.75 -5.58
CA PHE A 187 -2.54 12.52 -6.38
C PHE A 187 -2.38 11.24 -5.56
N ILE A 188 -2.87 11.26 -4.33
CA ILE A 188 -2.75 10.12 -3.42
C ILE A 188 -3.86 9.12 -3.71
N THR A 189 -3.49 7.99 -4.31
CA THR A 189 -4.39 6.85 -4.51
C THR A 189 -4.87 6.34 -3.16
N ASN A 190 -6.18 6.08 -3.06
CA ASN A 190 -6.91 5.77 -1.83
C ASN A 190 -6.96 6.92 -0.82
N GLY A 191 -6.21 8.01 -0.99
CA GLY A 191 -6.13 9.12 -0.03
C GLY A 191 -7.49 9.56 0.55
N PRO A 192 -8.54 9.72 -0.27
CA PRO A 192 -9.88 10.10 0.21
C PRO A 192 -10.55 9.13 1.17
N TYR A 193 -10.19 7.86 1.14
CA TYR A 193 -10.85 6.77 1.88
C TYR A 193 -9.91 5.91 2.72
N ALA A 194 -8.63 6.24 2.75
CA ALA A 194 -7.64 5.44 3.47
C ALA A 194 -7.89 5.47 4.97
N ASP A 195 -7.87 4.30 5.61
CA ASP A 195 -7.86 4.14 7.05
C ASP A 195 -6.46 4.35 7.62
N VAL A 196 -5.42 3.96 6.84
CA VAL A 196 -4.02 4.04 7.22
C VAL A 196 -3.22 4.73 6.11
N ILE A 197 -2.45 5.73 6.48
CA ILE A 197 -1.69 6.56 5.53
C ILE A 197 -0.21 6.49 5.88
N ILE A 198 0.62 6.10 4.90
CA ILE A 198 2.07 6.23 5.01
C ILE A 198 2.44 7.62 4.53
N PHE A 199 2.73 8.51 5.46
CA PHE A 199 3.10 9.89 5.19
C PHE A 199 4.62 10.06 5.17
N ILE A 200 5.16 10.47 4.03
CA ILE A 200 6.60 10.63 3.80
C ILE A 200 6.92 12.12 3.83
N CYS A 201 7.88 12.51 4.66
CA CYS A 201 8.25 13.90 4.85
C CYS A 201 9.74 14.05 5.21
N ARG A 202 10.21 15.28 5.27
CA ARG A 202 11.56 15.59 5.74
C ARG A 202 11.56 15.91 7.23
N LEU A 203 12.53 15.34 7.93
CA LEU A 203 12.78 15.69 9.33
C LEU A 203 13.43 17.07 9.39
N GLU A 204 12.87 17.99 10.15
CA GLU A 204 13.49 19.29 10.39
C GLU A 204 14.72 19.13 11.29
N GLU A 205 15.87 19.54 10.77
CA GLU A 205 17.17 19.49 11.44
C GLU A 205 17.81 20.87 11.36
N GLU A 206 18.23 21.38 12.51
CA GLU A 206 18.87 22.71 12.60
C GLU A 206 20.20 22.72 11.87
N GLY A 207 20.44 23.75 11.08
CA GLY A 207 21.68 23.89 10.28
C GLY A 207 21.78 23.00 9.06
N VAL A 208 20.75 22.17 8.75
CA VAL A 208 20.72 21.31 7.57
C VAL A 208 19.80 21.93 6.51
N GLU A 209 20.34 22.10 5.30
CA GLU A 209 19.56 22.58 4.15
C GLU A 209 18.34 21.67 3.90
N PRO A 210 17.16 22.21 3.57
CA PRO A 210 15.93 21.41 3.42
C PRO A 210 16.07 20.19 2.51
N ARG A 211 16.81 20.31 1.41
CA ARG A 211 17.03 19.21 0.44
C ARG A 211 17.93 18.08 0.97
N ASP A 212 18.74 18.37 1.99
CA ASP A 212 19.72 17.42 2.55
C ASP A 212 19.22 16.77 3.86
N ARG A 213 18.05 17.23 4.39
CA ARG A 213 17.42 16.65 5.58
C ARG A 213 17.01 15.21 5.36
N LYS A 214 17.03 14.41 6.40
CA LYS A 214 16.56 13.02 6.38
C LYS A 214 15.12 12.93 5.89
N VAL A 215 14.82 11.91 5.10
CA VAL A 215 13.45 11.56 4.73
C VAL A 215 12.96 10.47 5.67
N VAL A 216 11.86 10.74 6.34
CA VAL A 216 11.22 9.84 7.30
C VAL A 216 9.78 9.53 6.88
N SER A 217 9.25 8.43 7.41
CA SER A 217 7.89 8.00 7.11
C SER A 217 7.11 7.80 8.40
N PHE A 218 5.86 8.24 8.43
CA PHE A 218 4.96 8.07 9.55
C PHE A 218 3.75 7.24 9.15
N ILE A 219 3.25 6.42 10.08
CA ILE A 219 2.02 5.65 9.93
C ILE A 219 0.91 6.44 10.64
N LEU A 220 0.00 7.01 9.85
CA LEU A 220 -1.10 7.83 10.35
C LEU A 220 -2.42 7.08 10.21
N ASP A 221 -3.28 7.22 11.21
CA ASP A 221 -4.67 6.75 11.13
C ASP A 221 -5.57 7.87 10.58
N SER A 222 -6.58 7.53 9.81
CA SER A 222 -7.63 8.49 9.40
C SER A 222 -8.28 9.15 10.62
N GLY A 223 -8.69 10.40 10.46
CA GLY A 223 -9.37 11.14 11.51
C GLY A 223 -8.47 11.67 12.62
N MET A 224 -7.15 11.58 12.51
CA MET A 224 -6.22 12.27 13.42
C MET A 224 -6.45 13.78 13.37
N PRO A 225 -6.45 14.49 14.52
CA PRO A 225 -6.58 15.93 14.54
C PRO A 225 -5.54 16.63 13.64
N GLY A 226 -5.99 17.54 12.78
CA GLY A 226 -5.15 18.26 11.83
C GLY A 226 -4.88 17.52 10.52
N LEU A 227 -5.34 16.27 10.37
CA LEU A 227 -5.28 15.51 9.11
C LEU A 227 -6.63 15.59 8.39
N GLU A 228 -6.63 16.15 7.20
CA GLU A 228 -7.80 16.22 6.33
C GLU A 228 -7.56 15.44 5.04
N GLN A 229 -8.57 14.66 4.65
CA GLN A 229 -8.61 13.90 3.40
C GLN A 229 -9.63 14.56 2.46
N SER A 230 -9.21 14.91 1.24
CA SER A 230 -10.11 15.56 0.27
C SER A 230 -11.17 14.58 -0.26
N ALA A 231 -12.19 15.13 -0.92
CA ALA A 231 -13.02 14.34 -1.82
C ALA A 231 -12.17 13.80 -3.01
N PRO A 232 -12.58 12.70 -3.64
CA PRO A 232 -11.89 12.17 -4.82
C PRO A 232 -11.90 13.18 -5.99
N PHE A 233 -10.79 13.22 -6.70
CA PHE A 233 -10.71 13.99 -7.96
C PHE A 233 -11.64 13.41 -9.03
N LYS A 234 -12.28 14.29 -9.79
CA LYS A 234 -12.92 13.94 -11.05
C LYS A 234 -11.84 13.80 -12.12
N LYS A 235 -11.51 12.59 -12.47
CA LYS A 235 -10.45 12.29 -13.45
C LYS A 235 -11.04 11.99 -14.82
N MET A 236 -10.23 12.12 -15.86
CA MET A 236 -10.60 11.78 -17.24
C MET A 236 -10.74 10.25 -17.45
N GLY A 237 -10.13 9.43 -16.58
CA GLY A 237 -10.19 7.98 -16.62
C GLY A 237 -9.70 7.38 -15.31
N ILE A 238 -9.81 6.06 -15.19
CA ILE A 238 -9.43 5.29 -13.99
C ILE A 238 -10.20 5.83 -12.76
N GLY A 239 -11.50 6.08 -12.91
CA GLY A 239 -12.39 6.59 -11.86
C GLY A 239 -12.42 5.66 -10.64
N SER A 240 -12.41 4.35 -10.89
CA SER A 240 -12.37 3.28 -9.90
C SER A 240 -11.09 3.22 -9.04
N SER A 241 -10.11 4.08 -9.30
CA SER A 241 -8.97 4.31 -8.40
C SER A 241 -9.13 5.66 -7.71
N PRO A 242 -9.81 5.77 -6.57
CA PRO A 242 -10.02 7.03 -5.88
C PRO A 242 -8.68 7.70 -5.58
N THR A 243 -8.53 8.94 -6.00
CA THR A 243 -7.29 9.70 -5.89
C THR A 243 -7.63 11.09 -5.35
N GLY A 244 -6.88 11.60 -4.40
CA GLY A 244 -7.16 12.92 -3.83
C GLY A 244 -5.94 13.56 -3.17
N GLU A 245 -6.22 14.47 -2.27
CA GLU A 245 -5.24 15.25 -1.52
C GLU A 245 -5.33 14.95 -0.04
N LEU A 246 -4.21 15.18 0.65
CA LEU A 246 -4.10 15.11 2.09
C LEU A 246 -3.49 16.42 2.58
N PHE A 247 -4.10 17.00 3.60
CA PHE A 247 -3.64 18.23 4.22
C PHE A 247 -3.30 17.95 5.68
N LEU A 248 -2.08 18.26 6.07
CA LEU A 248 -1.60 18.11 7.43
C LEU A 248 -1.27 19.49 8.01
N SER A 249 -1.94 19.83 9.10
CA SER A 249 -1.74 21.08 9.84
C SER A 249 -1.53 20.74 11.31
N ASP A 250 -0.27 20.80 11.75
CA ASP A 250 0.18 20.49 13.11
C ASP A 250 -0.32 19.14 13.64
N VAL A 251 -0.30 18.10 12.78
CA VAL A 251 -0.67 16.75 13.18
C VAL A 251 0.34 16.21 14.18
N LYS A 252 -0.12 15.88 15.38
CA LYS A 252 0.72 15.29 16.43
C LYS A 252 0.87 13.80 16.23
N ALA A 253 2.10 13.33 16.16
CA ALA A 253 2.45 11.91 16.02
C ALA A 253 3.41 11.50 17.13
N GLY A 254 3.04 10.48 17.92
CA GLY A 254 3.95 9.89 18.89
C GLY A 254 5.10 9.13 18.21
N PRO A 255 6.15 8.77 18.93
CA PRO A 255 7.32 8.08 18.41
C PRO A 255 6.95 6.71 17.80
N GLU A 256 5.92 6.06 18.32
CA GLU A 256 5.39 4.78 17.82
C GLU A 256 4.81 4.87 16.41
N ARG A 257 4.57 6.08 15.88
CA ARG A 257 4.08 6.32 14.52
C ARG A 257 5.20 6.51 13.50
N LEU A 258 6.41 6.81 13.95
CA LEU A 258 7.57 6.81 13.07
C LEU A 258 7.85 5.38 12.59
N MET A 259 7.91 5.16 11.27
CA MET A 259 8.06 3.81 10.71
C MET A 259 9.38 3.18 11.15
N GLY A 260 9.30 2.00 11.76
CA GLY A 260 10.46 1.31 12.32
C GLY A 260 10.93 1.90 13.65
N GLU A 261 10.27 2.94 14.17
CA GLU A 261 10.63 3.65 15.41
C GLU A 261 12.07 4.19 15.39
N SER A 262 12.59 4.47 14.17
CA SER A 262 13.94 4.98 13.92
C SER A 262 13.92 6.08 12.88
N GLU A 263 14.75 7.09 13.07
CA GLU A 263 14.99 8.17 12.10
C GLU A 263 16.07 7.80 11.05
N ASP A 264 16.62 6.58 11.11
CA ASP A 264 17.68 6.07 10.22
C ASP A 264 17.14 5.17 9.12
#